data_47617a3868777844791ebcc4d3cce4bf
#
_entry.id   47617a3868777844791ebcc4d3cce4bf
#
_cell.length_a   1.000
_cell.length_b   1.000
_cell.length_c   1.000
_cell.angle_alpha   90.00
_cell.angle_beta   90.00
_cell.angle_gamma   90.00
#
_symmetry.space_group_name_H-M   'P 1'
#
loop_
_entity.id
_entity.type
_entity.pdbx_description
1 polymer ?
#
loop_
_entity_poly.entity_id
_entity_poly.type
_entity_poly.pdbx_seq_one_letter_code
_entity_poly.pdbx_strand_id
1 'polypeptide(L)'
;RKDLIISGGENIYPYQIETVAKQFNEISDAVCVGVADDTWGQIPVLYFVSENEVNREELLNHFQQNLAKYKVPKAFYQVENLPYTSTGKLQRSKVSYEGNQL
;
A
#
# COMPACT_ATOMS: atom_id res chain seq x y z
N ARG A 1 -15.09 -4.68 8.90
CA ARG A 1 -13.72 -4.34 9.26
C ARG A 1 -13.44 -2.89 8.89
N LYS A 2 -12.80 -2.16 9.78
CA LYS A 2 -12.54 -0.73 9.62
C LYS A 2 -11.62 -0.41 8.45
N ASP A 3 -10.66 -1.28 8.19
CA ASP A 3 -9.61 -1.04 7.21
C ASP A 3 -9.90 -1.69 5.85
N LEU A 4 -11.03 -2.37 5.73
CA LEU A 4 -11.44 -3.02 4.49
C LEU A 4 -11.60 -1.96 3.39
N ILE A 5 -11.00 -2.23 2.25
CA ILE A 5 -11.11 -1.36 1.07
C ILE A 5 -12.11 -2.00 0.13
N ILE A 6 -13.10 -1.24 -0.30
CA ILE A 6 -14.09 -1.71 -1.27
C ILE A 6 -13.87 -0.93 -2.55
N SER A 7 -13.37 -1.61 -3.57
CA SER A 7 -13.01 -1.00 -4.85
C SER A 7 -13.81 -1.67 -5.97
N GLY A 8 -14.67 -0.90 -6.62
CA GLY A 8 -15.52 -1.42 -7.68
C GLY A 8 -16.38 -2.60 -7.24
N GLY A 9 -16.81 -2.60 -5.98
CA GLY A 9 -17.61 -3.70 -5.41
C GLY A 9 -16.79 -4.88 -4.91
N GLU A 10 -15.47 -4.86 -5.08
CA GLU A 10 -14.59 -5.95 -4.65
C GLU A 10 -13.95 -5.62 -3.30
N ASN A 11 -13.87 -6.61 -2.43
CA ASN A 11 -13.23 -6.45 -1.12
C ASN A 11 -11.72 -6.63 -1.24
N ILE A 12 -10.98 -5.66 -0.71
CA ILE A 12 -9.52 -5.70 -0.67
C ILE A 12 -9.08 -5.58 0.78
N TYR A 13 -8.29 -6.54 1.23
CA TYR A 13 -7.78 -6.55 2.60
C TYR A 13 -6.36 -5.99 2.62
N PRO A 14 -6.13 -4.85 3.26
CA PRO A 14 -4.81 -4.20 3.27
C PRO A 14 -3.68 -5.13 3.70
N TYR A 15 -3.93 -5.99 4.67
CA TYR A 15 -2.94 -6.92 5.17
C TYR A 15 -2.34 -7.80 4.05
N GLN A 16 -3.18 -8.27 3.12
CA GLN A 16 -2.72 -9.12 2.02
C GLN A 16 -1.73 -8.36 1.13
N ILE A 17 -2.05 -7.11 0.83
CA ILE A 17 -1.20 -6.26 0.00
C ILE A 17 0.11 -5.94 0.72
N GLU A 18 0.03 -5.63 2.01
CA GLU A 18 1.20 -5.34 2.82
C GLU A 18 2.16 -6.52 2.89
N THR A 19 1.62 -7.73 2.99
CA THR A 19 2.43 -8.95 3.01
C THR A 19 3.19 -9.11 1.69
N VAL A 20 2.52 -8.93 0.57
CA VAL A 20 3.16 -9.01 -0.75
C VAL A 20 4.21 -7.91 -0.92
N ALA A 21 3.90 -6.70 -0.46
CA ALA A 21 4.86 -5.59 -0.52
C ALA A 21 6.17 -5.91 0.21
N LYS A 22 6.05 -6.49 1.39
CA LYS A 22 7.23 -6.80 2.22
C LYS A 22 8.05 -7.98 1.69
N GLN A 23 7.53 -8.71 0.72
CA GLN A 23 8.29 -9.74 0.03
C GLN A 23 9.20 -9.16 -1.06
N PHE A 24 9.00 -7.89 -1.40
CA PHE A 24 9.88 -7.19 -2.32
C PHE A 24 11.15 -6.80 -1.56
N ASN A 25 12.30 -7.18 -2.10
CA ASN A 25 13.57 -7.14 -1.34
C ASN A 25 13.90 -5.77 -0.75
N GLU A 26 13.66 -4.69 -1.49
CA GLU A 26 14.03 -3.34 -1.07
C GLU A 26 13.08 -2.75 -0.03
N ILE A 27 11.90 -3.32 0.14
CA ILE A 27 10.88 -2.77 1.06
C ILE A 27 11.07 -3.35 2.46
N SER A 28 11.30 -2.46 3.43
CA SER A 28 11.44 -2.86 4.83
C SER A 28 10.12 -2.83 5.59
N ASP A 29 9.19 -1.96 5.17
CA ASP A 29 7.88 -1.88 5.80
C ASP A 29 6.88 -1.28 4.81
N ALA A 30 5.60 -1.57 5.01
CA ALA A 30 4.57 -1.12 4.08
C ALA A 30 3.21 -1.04 4.74
N VAL A 31 2.39 -0.12 4.25
CA VAL A 31 0.98 -0.01 4.64
C VAL A 31 0.14 0.27 3.40
N CYS A 32 -1.00 -0.38 3.31
CA CYS A 32 -1.97 -0.15 2.25
C CYS A 32 -3.20 0.53 2.83
N VAL A 33 -3.65 1.59 2.19
CA VAL A 33 -4.86 2.31 2.61
C VAL A 33 -5.79 2.49 1.42
N GLY A 34 -7.09 2.62 1.71
CA GLY A 34 -8.09 2.96 0.71
C GLY A 34 -8.17 4.47 0.57
N VAL A 35 -8.14 4.93 -0.67
CA VAL A 35 -8.26 6.35 -1.00
C VAL A 35 -9.53 6.53 -1.83
N ALA A 36 -10.30 7.56 -1.53
CA ALA A 36 -11.53 7.85 -2.26
C ALA A 36 -11.25 8.03 -3.75
N ASP A 37 -12.08 7.43 -4.57
CA ASP A 37 -11.96 7.47 -6.03
C ASP A 37 -13.35 7.60 -6.64
N ASP A 38 -13.52 8.53 -7.57
CA ASP A 38 -14.83 8.82 -8.17
C ASP A 38 -15.40 7.64 -8.96
N THR A 39 -14.54 6.86 -9.58
CA THR A 39 -14.97 5.74 -10.43
C THR A 39 -15.21 4.47 -9.61
N TRP A 40 -14.31 4.17 -8.67
CA TRP A 40 -14.28 2.87 -7.99
C TRP A 40 -14.79 2.90 -6.55
N GLY A 41 -15.10 4.08 -6.03
CA GLY A 41 -15.43 4.28 -4.61
C GLY A 41 -14.17 4.44 -3.79
N GLN A 42 -13.32 3.44 -3.81
CA GLN A 42 -11.99 3.49 -3.22
C GLN A 42 -10.99 2.79 -4.14
N ILE A 43 -9.73 3.16 -4.01
CA ILE A 43 -8.61 2.45 -4.65
C ILE A 43 -7.55 2.14 -3.59
N PRO A 44 -6.84 1.02 -3.73
CA PRO A 44 -5.74 0.72 -2.81
C PRO A 44 -4.50 1.54 -3.19
N VAL A 45 -3.87 2.14 -2.20
CA VAL A 45 -2.65 2.93 -2.35
C VAL A 45 -1.62 2.40 -1.35
N LEU A 46 -0.39 2.23 -1.80
CA LEU A 46 0.68 1.70 -0.98
C LEU A 46 1.62 2.81 -0.54
N TYR A 47 1.94 2.83 0.75
CA TYR A 47 3.02 3.62 1.31
C TYR A 47 4.07 2.65 1.84
N PHE A 48 5.33 2.88 1.51
CA PHE A 48 6.37 1.94 1.90
C PHE A 48 7.65 2.66 2.31
N VAL A 49 8.44 1.94 3.10
CA VAL A 49 9.75 2.39 3.57
C VAL A 49 10.81 1.55 2.87
N SER A 50 11.81 2.21 2.33
CA SER A 50 12.98 1.56 1.73
C SER A 50 14.20 2.46 1.90
N GLU A 51 15.35 1.89 2.17
CA GLU A 51 16.60 2.65 2.26
C GLU A 51 17.12 3.03 0.87
N ASN A 52 16.71 2.30 -0.15
CA ASN A 52 17.18 2.48 -1.52
C ASN A 52 16.04 2.94 -2.42
N GLU A 53 16.40 3.43 -3.60
CA GLU A 53 15.40 3.73 -4.60
C GLU A 53 14.74 2.42 -5.07
N VAL A 54 13.45 2.51 -5.33
CA VAL A 54 12.65 1.39 -5.82
C VAL A 54 12.22 1.69 -7.25
N ASN A 55 12.47 0.78 -8.15
CA ASN A 55 12.03 0.90 -9.54
C ASN A 55 10.53 0.60 -9.60
N ARG A 56 9.77 1.56 -10.12
CA ARG A 56 8.30 1.45 -10.17
C ARG A 56 7.83 0.24 -10.96
N GLU A 57 8.44 -0.02 -12.12
CA GLU A 57 8.00 -1.12 -12.97
C GLU A 57 8.29 -2.47 -12.34
N GLU A 58 9.42 -2.61 -11.65
CA GLU A 58 9.75 -3.83 -10.94
C GLU A 58 8.77 -4.09 -9.80
N LEU A 59 8.44 -3.04 -9.04
CA LEU A 59 7.47 -3.16 -7.97
C LEU A 59 6.09 -3.52 -8.50
N LEU A 60 5.65 -2.82 -9.55
CA LEU A 60 4.37 -3.11 -10.18
C LEU A 60 4.31 -4.56 -10.66
N ASN A 61 5.35 -5.03 -11.32
CA ASN A 61 5.44 -6.41 -11.80
C ASN A 61 5.34 -7.41 -10.64
N HIS A 62 6.02 -7.11 -9.54
CA HIS A 62 5.97 -7.94 -8.35
C HIS A 62 4.53 -8.11 -7.84
N PHE A 63 3.79 -7.01 -7.78
CA PHE A 63 2.38 -7.06 -7.37
C PHE A 63 1.53 -7.82 -8.38
N GLN A 64 1.74 -7.58 -9.67
CA GLN A 64 0.94 -8.24 -10.71
C GLN A 64 1.14 -9.74 -10.72
N GLN A 65 2.31 -10.22 -10.34
CA GLN A 65 2.58 -11.65 -10.27
C GLN A 65 2.03 -12.32 -9.01
N ASN A 66 1.72 -11.54 -7.99
CA ASN A 66 1.35 -12.09 -6.68
C ASN A 66 -0.06 -11.74 -6.22
N LEU A 67 -0.78 -10.89 -6.96
CA LEU A 67 -2.12 -10.46 -6.59
C LEU A 67 -3.05 -10.43 -7.80
N ALA A 68 -4.33 -10.63 -7.55
CA ALA A 68 -5.36 -10.41 -8.55
C ALA A 68 -5.30 -8.95 -9.00
N LYS A 69 -5.63 -8.69 -10.26
CA LYS A 69 -5.51 -7.37 -10.88
C LYS A 69 -6.15 -6.25 -10.07
N TYR A 70 -7.36 -6.48 -9.54
CA TYR A 70 -8.08 -5.44 -8.81
C TYR A 70 -7.44 -5.11 -7.44
N LYS A 71 -6.57 -5.99 -6.93
CA LYS A 71 -5.89 -5.79 -5.64
C LYS A 71 -4.57 -5.05 -5.77
N VAL A 72 -4.05 -4.90 -6.99
CA VAL A 72 -2.78 -4.22 -7.20
C VAL A 72 -2.93 -2.73 -6.87
N PRO A 73 -2.06 -2.18 -6.01
CA PRO A 73 -2.15 -0.76 -5.67
C PRO A 73 -2.09 0.12 -6.90
N LYS A 74 -2.90 1.19 -6.89
CA LYS A 74 -2.98 2.13 -8.01
C LYS A 74 -1.90 3.22 -7.95
N ALA A 75 -1.29 3.40 -6.77
CA ALA A 75 -0.20 4.35 -6.58
C ALA A 75 0.73 3.84 -5.50
N PHE A 76 2.00 4.22 -5.60
CA PHE A 76 3.05 3.83 -4.66
C PHE A 76 3.75 5.08 -4.18
N TYR A 77 3.88 5.24 -2.86
CA TYR A 77 4.58 6.37 -2.25
C TYR A 77 5.67 5.86 -1.33
N GLN A 78 6.89 6.33 -1.54
CA GLN A 78 7.99 6.02 -0.63
C GLN A 78 8.01 7.08 0.47
N VAL A 79 8.03 6.63 1.72
CA VAL A 79 8.04 7.49 2.90
C VAL A 79 9.22 7.11 3.78
N GLU A 80 9.62 8.04 4.67
CA GLU A 80 10.71 7.76 5.60
C GLU A 80 10.26 6.90 6.78
N ASN A 81 9.03 7.14 7.25
CA ASN A 81 8.48 6.45 8.41
C ASN A 81 7.00 6.17 8.20
N LEU A 82 6.53 5.12 8.86
CA LEU A 82 5.10 4.83 8.96
C LEU A 82 4.61 5.14 10.38
N PRO A 83 3.34 5.54 10.53
CA PRO A 83 2.82 5.94 11.83
C PRO A 83 2.48 4.74 12.70
N TYR A 84 3.28 4.54 13.75
CA TYR A 84 3.02 3.52 14.76
C TYR A 84 2.71 4.17 16.10
N THR A 85 1.89 3.50 16.90
CA THR A 85 1.69 3.90 18.30
C THR A 85 2.93 3.53 19.11
N SER A 86 3.02 4.04 20.34
CA SER A 86 4.11 3.69 21.24
C SER A 86 4.16 2.19 21.57
N THR A 87 3.05 1.49 21.37
CA THR A 87 2.97 0.05 21.61
C THR A 87 3.20 -0.78 20.34
N GLY A 88 3.55 -0.11 19.24
CA GLY A 88 3.90 -0.79 18.00
C GLY A 88 2.74 -1.11 17.07
N LYS A 89 1.60 -0.46 17.24
CA LYS A 89 0.44 -0.63 16.35
C LYS A 89 0.48 0.35 15.19
N LEU A 90 0.32 -0.16 13.99
CA LEU A 90 0.25 0.67 12.80
C LEU A 90 -1.08 1.45 12.77
N GLN A 91 -0.97 2.76 12.54
CA GLN A 91 -2.13 3.66 12.49
C GLN A 91 -2.44 4.05 11.06
N ARG A 92 -3.17 3.21 10.34
CA ARG A 92 -3.47 3.43 8.92
C ARG A 92 -4.16 4.77 8.66
N SER A 93 -5.02 5.21 9.56
CA SER A 93 -5.74 6.48 9.40
C SER A 93 -4.83 7.71 9.46
N LYS A 94 -3.60 7.55 9.94
CA LYS A 94 -2.65 8.65 10.07
C LYS A 94 -1.57 8.66 9.00
N VAL A 95 -1.68 7.80 8.01
CA VAL A 95 -0.72 7.80 6.91
C VAL A 95 -0.91 9.07 6.09
N SER A 96 0.17 9.80 5.91
CA SER A 96 0.17 11.07 5.21
C SER A 96 0.49 10.86 3.73
N TYR A 97 -0.09 11.71 2.88
CA TYR A 97 0.22 11.71 1.45
C TYR A 97 1.56 12.37 1.12
N GLU A 98 2.35 12.67 2.13
CA GLU A 98 3.63 13.36 1.98
C GLU A 98 4.77 12.40 1.66
N GLY A 99 4.65 11.61 0.66
CA GLY A 99 5.71 10.71 0.22
C GLY A 99 6.14 11.06 -1.19
N ASN A 100 7.22 10.43 -1.64
CA ASN A 100 7.65 10.51 -3.02
C ASN A 100 6.89 9.46 -3.83
N GLN A 101 6.05 9.94 -4.72
CA GLN A 101 5.31 9.03 -5.60
C GLN A 101 6.24 8.43 -6.65
N LEU A 102 6.16 7.12 -6.78
CA LEU A 102 6.89 6.40 -7.82
C LEU A 102 6.26 6.59 -9.19
#